data_7d7e5872afd1b13b580c79adc2407c02
#
_entry.id   7d7e5872afd1b13b580c79adc2407c02
#
_cell.length_a   1.000
_cell.length_b   1.000
_cell.length_c   1.000
_cell.angle_alpha   90.00
_cell.angle_beta   90.00
_cell.angle_gamma   90.00
#
_symmetry.space_group_name_H-M   'P 1'
#
loop_
_entity.id
_entity.type
_entity.pdbx_description
1 polymer ?
#
loop_
_entity_poly.entity_id
_entity_poly.type
_entity_poly.pdbx_seq_one_letter_code
_entity_poly.pdbx_strand_id
1 'polypeptide(L)'
;PSIFISLGVVWWLNFADQTGNIEVSIEQVSQTQDGNTKMTGARFSGRTDDSENFEITAEQAVDNMPKQGLIRLLKPDGTIWTKNGSIIKINSLEAILDQSKETTLFQGAVEINQTKPKVNINTSELSVDLVNKIYHSNQPVIVVTENMKITGEDMSINQESGTIYFGGYANLVIMENQQPKHVSNQE
;
A
#
# COMPACT_ATOMS: atom_id res chain seq x y z
N PRO A 1 -30.31 -22.18 -8.07
CA PRO A 1 -29.60 -21.41 -7.05
C PRO A 1 -28.85 -20.32 -7.74
N SER A 2 -29.41 -19.11 -7.66
CA SER A 2 -28.81 -17.90 -8.27
C SER A 2 -27.68 -17.43 -7.38
N ILE A 3 -26.46 -17.48 -7.89
CA ILE A 3 -25.28 -16.91 -7.25
C ILE A 3 -25.41 -15.40 -7.43
N PHE A 4 -25.88 -14.71 -6.39
CA PHE A 4 -25.75 -13.26 -6.30
C PHE A 4 -24.29 -12.95 -5.97
N ILE A 5 -23.47 -12.71 -7.01
CA ILE A 5 -22.19 -12.01 -6.87
C ILE A 5 -22.57 -10.62 -6.41
N SER A 6 -22.13 -10.23 -5.20
CA SER A 6 -22.51 -8.94 -4.63
C SER A 6 -22.11 -7.81 -5.58
N LEU A 7 -23.03 -6.87 -5.78
CA LEU A 7 -22.85 -5.68 -6.64
C LEU A 7 -21.55 -4.90 -6.35
N GLY A 8 -20.96 -5.04 -5.15
CA GLY A 8 -19.70 -4.42 -4.77
C GLY A 8 -18.50 -4.93 -5.58
N VAL A 9 -18.41 -6.23 -5.84
CA VAL A 9 -17.34 -6.81 -6.69
C VAL A 9 -17.54 -6.40 -8.14
N VAL A 10 -18.79 -6.35 -8.61
CA VAL A 10 -19.14 -5.93 -9.98
C VAL A 10 -18.89 -4.43 -10.17
N TRP A 11 -19.14 -3.61 -9.13
CA TRP A 11 -18.91 -2.17 -9.21
C TRP A 11 -17.41 -1.83 -9.21
N TRP A 12 -16.62 -2.57 -8.45
CA TRP A 12 -15.15 -2.45 -8.45
C TRP A 12 -14.55 -2.92 -9.79
N LEU A 13 -15.14 -3.95 -10.43
CA LEU A 13 -14.79 -4.36 -11.80
C LEU A 13 -15.15 -3.27 -12.84
N ASN A 14 -16.21 -2.48 -12.64
CA ASN A 14 -16.51 -1.33 -13.50
C ASN A 14 -15.57 -0.14 -13.30
N PHE A 15 -14.97 -0.02 -12.10
CA PHE A 15 -13.89 0.94 -11.86
C PHE A 15 -12.61 0.55 -12.60
N ALA A 16 -12.38 -0.75 -12.74
CA ALA A 16 -11.28 -1.33 -13.51
C ALA A 16 -11.38 -1.05 -15.03
N ASP A 17 -12.56 -0.74 -15.55
CA ASP A 17 -12.72 -0.40 -16.96
C ASP A 17 -12.06 0.93 -17.37
N GLN A 18 -11.70 1.79 -16.41
CA GLN A 18 -10.91 3.00 -16.66
C GLN A 18 -9.38 2.81 -16.43
N THR A 19 -8.96 1.78 -15.72
CA THR A 19 -7.55 1.57 -15.31
C THR A 19 -6.91 0.26 -15.81
N GLY A 20 -7.41 -0.31 -16.90
CA GLY A 20 -6.84 -1.56 -17.44
C GLY A 20 -7.37 -2.83 -16.76
N ASN A 21 -7.13 -3.99 -17.35
CA ASN A 21 -7.64 -5.28 -16.89
C ASN A 21 -7.17 -5.59 -15.46
N ILE A 22 -8.10 -5.55 -14.49
CA ILE A 22 -7.88 -6.09 -13.15
C ILE A 22 -8.39 -7.53 -13.13
N GLU A 23 -7.53 -8.45 -12.74
CA GLU A 23 -7.87 -9.84 -12.52
C GLU A 23 -8.09 -10.07 -11.02
N VAL A 24 -9.23 -10.66 -10.68
CA VAL A 24 -9.58 -11.01 -9.29
C VAL A 24 -9.62 -12.52 -9.18
N SER A 25 -8.82 -13.07 -8.29
CA SER A 25 -8.84 -14.49 -7.92
C SER A 25 -9.20 -14.63 -6.45
N ILE A 26 -10.12 -15.54 -6.14
CA ILE A 26 -10.63 -15.78 -4.78
C ILE A 26 -10.67 -17.29 -4.57
N GLU A 27 -10.09 -17.78 -3.46
CA GLU A 27 -10.11 -19.21 -3.13
C GLU A 27 -11.46 -19.66 -2.63
N GLN A 28 -12.09 -18.88 -1.76
CA GLN A 28 -13.37 -19.23 -1.15
C GLN A 28 -14.20 -17.99 -0.83
N VAL A 29 -15.51 -18.07 -1.11
CA VAL A 29 -16.50 -17.04 -0.75
C VAL A 29 -17.49 -17.65 0.24
N SER A 30 -17.76 -16.96 1.33
CA SER A 30 -18.76 -17.32 2.34
C SER A 30 -19.53 -16.10 2.80
N GLN A 31 -20.74 -16.29 3.28
CA GLN A 31 -21.49 -15.24 3.97
C GLN A 31 -21.35 -15.42 5.48
N THR A 32 -21.15 -14.31 6.18
CA THR A 32 -21.17 -14.27 7.64
C THR A 32 -22.62 -14.23 8.14
N GLN A 33 -22.84 -14.55 9.43
CA GLN A 33 -24.17 -14.49 10.05
C GLN A 33 -24.77 -13.07 10.01
N ASP A 34 -23.93 -12.03 9.92
CA ASP A 34 -24.33 -10.62 9.86
C ASP A 34 -24.59 -10.14 8.40
N GLY A 35 -24.64 -11.06 7.44
CA GLY A 35 -24.91 -10.76 6.03
C GLY A 35 -23.75 -10.21 5.24
N ASN A 36 -22.55 -10.07 5.83
CA ASN A 36 -21.35 -9.61 5.13
C ASN A 36 -20.81 -10.73 4.22
N THR A 37 -20.23 -10.35 3.09
CA THR A 37 -19.50 -11.28 2.22
C THR A 37 -18.05 -11.36 2.68
N LYS A 38 -17.61 -12.58 3.02
CA LYS A 38 -16.23 -12.88 3.38
C LYS A 38 -15.57 -13.67 2.26
N MET A 39 -14.43 -13.19 1.80
CA MET A 39 -13.58 -13.84 0.82
C MET A 39 -12.26 -14.25 1.49
N THR A 40 -11.81 -15.47 1.26
CA THR A 40 -10.54 -15.99 1.79
C THR A 40 -9.56 -16.15 0.63
N GLY A 41 -8.27 -15.85 0.85
CA GLY A 41 -7.25 -15.93 -0.18
C GLY A 41 -7.52 -14.94 -1.32
N ALA A 42 -7.99 -13.75 -0.99
CA ALA A 42 -8.29 -12.74 -2.01
C ALA A 42 -6.98 -12.25 -2.66
N ARG A 43 -6.98 -12.24 -4.00
CA ARG A 43 -5.88 -11.72 -4.82
C ARG A 43 -6.44 -10.80 -5.89
N PHE A 44 -5.87 -9.64 -5.99
CA PHE A 44 -6.21 -8.60 -6.96
C PHE A 44 -4.95 -8.25 -7.74
N SER A 45 -4.98 -8.34 -9.05
CA SER A 45 -3.86 -7.96 -9.89
C SER A 45 -4.33 -7.14 -11.09
N GLY A 46 -3.46 -6.28 -11.59
CA GLY A 46 -3.81 -5.41 -12.71
C GLY A 46 -2.67 -4.50 -13.11
N ARG A 47 -3.03 -3.42 -13.80
CA ARG A 47 -2.11 -2.36 -14.19
C ARG A 47 -2.60 -1.02 -13.69
N THR A 48 -1.65 -0.18 -13.26
CA THR A 48 -1.92 1.24 -12.96
C THR A 48 -2.10 2.04 -14.26
N ASP A 49 -2.58 3.28 -14.17
CA ASP A 49 -2.67 4.21 -15.29
C ASP A 49 -1.32 4.43 -15.98
N ASP A 50 -0.23 4.37 -15.21
CA ASP A 50 1.13 4.41 -15.74
C ASP A 50 1.58 3.10 -16.38
N SER A 51 0.69 2.10 -16.54
CA SER A 51 0.97 0.77 -17.09
C SER A 51 1.98 -0.04 -16.26
N GLU A 52 2.07 0.21 -14.97
CA GLU A 52 2.84 -0.58 -14.01
C GLU A 52 1.98 -1.75 -13.49
N ASN A 53 2.54 -2.93 -13.41
CA ASN A 53 1.82 -4.07 -12.87
C ASN A 53 1.72 -3.94 -11.35
N PHE A 54 0.58 -4.34 -10.79
CA PHE A 54 0.41 -4.47 -9.35
C PHE A 54 -0.29 -5.77 -8.97
N GLU A 55 -0.07 -6.20 -7.75
CA GLU A 55 -0.74 -7.31 -7.11
C GLU A 55 -0.98 -6.98 -5.65
N ILE A 56 -2.18 -7.26 -5.17
CA ILE A 56 -2.55 -7.16 -3.76
C ILE A 56 -3.14 -8.49 -3.34
N THR A 57 -2.61 -9.09 -2.29
CA THR A 57 -3.15 -10.29 -1.64
C THR A 57 -3.62 -9.96 -0.24
N ALA A 58 -4.60 -10.70 0.26
CA ALA A 58 -5.05 -10.62 1.64
C ALA A 58 -5.49 -12.00 2.14
N GLU A 59 -5.23 -12.31 3.42
CA GLU A 59 -5.74 -13.55 4.01
C GLU A 59 -7.28 -13.59 3.96
N GLN A 60 -7.91 -12.44 4.18
CA GLN A 60 -9.35 -12.28 4.11
C GLN A 60 -9.69 -10.89 3.59
N ALA A 61 -10.76 -10.81 2.80
CA ALA A 61 -11.44 -9.58 2.46
C ALA A 61 -12.90 -9.69 2.92
N VAL A 62 -13.39 -8.67 3.62
CA VAL A 62 -14.76 -8.61 4.12
C VAL A 62 -15.41 -7.36 3.58
N ASP A 63 -16.49 -7.56 2.81
CA ASP A 63 -17.36 -6.47 2.36
C ASP A 63 -18.34 -6.14 3.49
N ASN A 64 -18.30 -4.93 3.99
CA ASN A 64 -19.11 -4.49 5.12
C ASN A 64 -20.43 -3.90 4.62
N MET A 65 -21.39 -4.76 4.30
CA MET A 65 -22.70 -4.43 3.72
C MET A 65 -23.48 -3.26 4.36
N PRO A 66 -23.41 -2.97 5.69
CA PRO A 66 -24.10 -1.81 6.26
C PRO A 66 -23.54 -0.46 5.80
N LYS A 67 -22.27 -0.43 5.37
CA LYS A 67 -21.60 0.73 4.81
C LYS A 67 -21.10 0.37 3.42
N GLN A 68 -21.99 0.46 2.43
CA GLN A 68 -21.67 0.17 1.03
C GLN A 68 -20.35 0.86 0.61
N GLY A 69 -19.50 0.09 -0.04
CA GLY A 69 -18.23 0.57 -0.57
C GLY A 69 -17.04 0.50 0.39
N LEU A 70 -17.17 -0.09 1.59
CA LEU A 70 -16.04 -0.36 2.47
C LEU A 70 -15.64 -1.84 2.42
N ILE A 71 -14.40 -2.10 2.02
CA ILE A 71 -13.80 -3.44 2.05
C ILE A 71 -12.68 -3.45 3.08
N ARG A 72 -12.78 -4.35 4.05
CA ARG A 72 -11.73 -4.60 5.03
C ARG A 72 -10.87 -5.76 4.54
N LEU A 73 -9.55 -5.53 4.48
CA LEU A 73 -8.54 -6.53 4.15
C LEU A 73 -7.77 -6.89 5.41
N LEU A 74 -7.60 -8.17 5.68
CA LEU A 74 -6.78 -8.68 6.77
C LEU A 74 -5.43 -9.12 6.22
N LYS A 75 -4.36 -8.63 6.82
CA LYS A 75 -2.96 -8.83 6.40
C LYS A 75 -2.78 -8.62 4.90
N PRO A 76 -3.07 -7.42 4.40
CA PRO A 76 -2.80 -7.10 3.01
C PRO A 76 -1.30 -7.08 2.74
N ASP A 77 -0.92 -7.64 1.58
CA ASP A 77 0.43 -7.55 1.00
C ASP A 77 0.29 -7.07 -0.44
N GLY A 78 0.75 -5.87 -0.70
CA GLY A 78 0.72 -5.23 -2.02
C GLY A 78 2.11 -5.17 -2.64
N THR A 79 2.20 -5.42 -3.94
CA THR A 79 3.43 -5.28 -4.72
C THR A 79 3.15 -4.51 -6.00
N ILE A 80 3.98 -3.53 -6.31
CA ILE A 80 3.97 -2.78 -7.57
C ILE A 80 5.32 -2.96 -8.25
N TRP A 81 5.30 -3.37 -9.52
CA TRP A 81 6.49 -3.46 -10.38
C TRP A 81 6.55 -2.24 -11.29
N THR A 82 7.42 -1.30 -10.94
CA THR A 82 7.53 -0.02 -11.64
C THR A 82 8.28 -0.12 -12.95
N LYS A 83 8.01 0.78 -13.90
CA LYS A 83 8.68 0.83 -15.21
C LYS A 83 10.20 0.96 -15.15
N ASN A 84 10.72 1.62 -14.12
CA ASN A 84 12.16 1.79 -13.91
C ASN A 84 12.84 0.56 -13.29
N GLY A 85 12.10 -0.55 -13.12
CA GLY A 85 12.60 -1.80 -12.54
C GLY A 85 12.73 -1.75 -11.01
N SER A 86 12.08 -0.81 -10.34
CA SER A 86 11.90 -0.82 -8.90
C SER A 86 10.74 -1.74 -8.52
N ILE A 87 10.78 -2.28 -7.32
CA ILE A 87 9.66 -3.00 -6.71
C ILE A 87 9.27 -2.23 -5.46
N ILE A 88 7.99 -1.89 -5.34
CA ILE A 88 7.42 -1.29 -4.14
C ILE A 88 6.52 -2.33 -3.49
N LYS A 89 6.76 -2.62 -2.22
CA LYS A 89 5.93 -3.50 -1.39
C LYS A 89 5.31 -2.69 -0.27
N ILE A 90 4.04 -2.96 0.02
CA ILE A 90 3.33 -2.41 1.17
C ILE A 90 2.64 -3.55 1.91
N ASN A 91 2.83 -3.63 3.22
CA ASN A 91 2.10 -4.56 4.06
C ASN A 91 1.63 -3.88 5.35
N SER A 92 0.61 -4.45 5.97
CA SER A 92 0.06 -4.02 7.26
C SER A 92 -0.73 -5.15 7.91
N LEU A 93 -1.22 -4.95 9.13
CA LEU A 93 -2.12 -5.90 9.77
C LEU A 93 -3.53 -5.85 9.17
N GLU A 94 -3.96 -4.65 8.78
CA GLU A 94 -5.31 -4.42 8.23
C GLU A 94 -5.26 -3.28 7.21
N ALA A 95 -6.15 -3.31 6.22
CA ALA A 95 -6.47 -2.15 5.39
C ALA A 95 -7.98 -2.01 5.22
N ILE A 96 -8.44 -0.77 5.11
CA ILE A 96 -9.83 -0.42 4.83
C ILE A 96 -9.83 0.37 3.53
N LEU A 97 -10.40 -0.23 2.49
CA LEU A 97 -10.62 0.41 1.21
C LEU A 97 -11.99 1.08 1.20
N ASP A 98 -12.03 2.39 0.99
CA ASP A 98 -13.26 3.16 0.75
C ASP A 98 -13.38 3.42 -0.76
N GLN A 99 -14.21 2.61 -1.42
CA GLN A 99 -14.42 2.70 -2.86
C GLN A 99 -15.09 4.01 -3.28
N SER A 100 -15.93 4.59 -2.40
CA SER A 100 -16.66 5.82 -2.71
C SER A 100 -15.77 7.05 -2.70
N LYS A 101 -14.69 7.02 -1.92
CA LYS A 101 -13.70 8.10 -1.79
C LYS A 101 -12.40 7.80 -2.52
N GLU A 102 -12.25 6.57 -3.05
CA GLU A 102 -11.00 6.11 -3.67
C GLU A 102 -9.79 6.25 -2.72
N THR A 103 -10.02 5.96 -1.44
CA THR A 103 -9.00 6.02 -0.40
C THR A 103 -8.79 4.67 0.23
N THR A 104 -7.56 4.40 0.65
CA THR A 104 -7.21 3.22 1.43
C THR A 104 -6.53 3.63 2.72
N LEU A 105 -7.01 3.12 3.85
CA LEU A 105 -6.40 3.30 5.16
C LEU A 105 -5.71 2.00 5.57
N PHE A 106 -4.38 1.98 5.61
CA PHE A 106 -3.58 0.89 6.15
C PHE A 106 -3.34 1.11 7.64
N GLN A 107 -3.50 0.07 8.44
CA GLN A 107 -3.38 0.14 9.90
C GLN A 107 -2.59 -1.04 10.47
N GLY A 108 -1.84 -0.76 11.53
CA GLY A 108 -1.06 -1.72 12.29
C GLY A 108 0.21 -2.17 11.57
N ALA A 109 1.36 -1.71 12.06
CA ALA A 109 2.69 -2.06 11.57
C ALA A 109 2.82 -1.91 10.03
N VAL A 110 2.46 -0.73 9.51
CA VAL A 110 2.56 -0.44 8.09
C VAL A 110 4.02 -0.34 7.69
N GLU A 111 4.42 -1.13 6.72
CA GLU A 111 5.77 -1.15 6.17
C GLU A 111 5.72 -0.98 4.64
N ILE A 112 6.48 -0.01 4.13
CA ILE A 112 6.66 0.22 2.69
C ILE A 112 8.13 0.01 2.36
N ASN A 113 8.40 -0.88 1.42
CA ASN A 113 9.74 -1.19 0.96
C ASN A 113 9.86 -0.92 -0.54
N GLN A 114 10.77 -0.03 -0.92
CA GLN A 114 11.13 0.23 -2.30
C GLN A 114 12.56 -0.22 -2.56
N THR A 115 12.80 -0.88 -3.70
CA THR A 115 14.11 -1.46 -4.02
C THR A 115 15.07 -0.48 -4.71
N LYS A 116 14.54 0.45 -5.53
CA LYS A 116 15.36 1.41 -6.32
C LYS A 116 14.65 2.77 -6.44
N PRO A 117 15.14 3.85 -5.77
CA PRO A 117 16.16 3.81 -4.73
C PRO A 117 15.70 2.97 -3.54
N LYS A 118 16.65 2.47 -2.75
CA LYS A 118 16.31 1.70 -1.55
C LYS A 118 15.72 2.63 -0.49
N VAL A 119 14.45 2.45 -0.20
CA VAL A 119 13.71 3.21 0.80
C VAL A 119 12.86 2.24 1.61
N ASN A 120 12.89 2.37 2.92
CA ASN A 120 11.99 1.69 3.84
C ASN A 120 11.25 2.74 4.66
N ILE A 121 9.93 2.64 4.75
CA ILE A 121 9.08 3.52 5.54
C ILE A 121 8.28 2.65 6.51
N ASN A 122 8.31 3.03 7.79
CA ASN A 122 7.55 2.37 8.84
C ASN A 122 6.69 3.38 9.58
N THR A 123 5.42 3.03 9.77
CA THR A 123 4.45 3.79 10.56
C THR A 123 3.38 2.84 11.11
N SER A 124 2.54 3.30 12.01
CA SER A 124 1.39 2.50 12.49
C SER A 124 0.12 2.70 11.67
N GLU A 125 0.05 3.77 10.86
CA GLU A 125 -1.10 4.08 10.02
C GLU A 125 -0.66 4.85 8.78
N LEU A 126 -1.29 4.57 7.63
CA LEU A 126 -1.08 5.29 6.39
C LEU A 126 -2.41 5.41 5.63
N SER A 127 -2.82 6.62 5.33
CA SER A 127 -3.90 6.91 4.40
C SER A 127 -3.34 7.16 3.00
N VAL A 128 -3.94 6.54 2.00
CA VAL A 128 -3.60 6.70 0.58
C VAL A 128 -4.81 7.22 -0.16
N ASP A 129 -4.69 8.40 -0.75
CA ASP A 129 -5.67 8.97 -1.67
C ASP A 129 -5.20 8.67 -3.10
N LEU A 130 -5.95 7.81 -3.78
CA LEU A 130 -5.57 7.33 -5.12
C LEU A 130 -5.83 8.38 -6.20
N VAL A 131 -6.83 9.26 -6.00
CA VAL A 131 -7.17 10.33 -6.95
C VAL A 131 -6.13 11.43 -6.93
N ASN A 132 -5.83 11.93 -5.72
CA ASN A 132 -4.92 13.05 -5.54
C ASN A 132 -3.45 12.60 -5.43
N LYS A 133 -3.19 11.29 -5.43
CA LYS A 133 -1.86 10.68 -5.27
C LYS A 133 -1.13 11.20 -4.02
N ILE A 134 -1.88 11.32 -2.93
CA ILE A 134 -1.38 11.79 -1.62
C ILE A 134 -1.34 10.61 -0.66
N TYR A 135 -0.19 10.42 -0.02
CA TYR A 135 0.02 9.48 1.06
C TYR A 135 0.22 10.27 2.34
N HIS A 136 -0.52 9.93 3.38
CA HIS A 136 -0.50 10.71 4.62
C HIS A 136 -0.51 9.79 5.84
N SER A 137 0.36 10.09 6.81
CA SER A 137 0.35 9.47 8.13
C SER A 137 0.31 10.56 9.20
N ASN A 138 -0.66 10.47 10.11
CA ASN A 138 -0.73 11.31 11.32
C ASN A 138 -0.04 10.62 12.51
N GLN A 139 0.73 9.58 12.26
CA GLN A 139 1.43 8.81 13.27
C GLN A 139 2.94 8.95 13.09
N PRO A 140 3.73 8.70 14.13
CA PRO A 140 5.17 8.70 14.01
C PRO A 140 5.64 7.82 12.86
N VAL A 141 6.55 8.36 12.06
CA VAL A 141 7.09 7.71 10.87
C VAL A 141 8.60 7.63 10.94
N ILE A 142 9.14 6.54 10.43
CA ILE A 142 10.57 6.31 10.25
C ILE A 142 10.82 6.01 8.78
N VAL A 143 11.65 6.83 8.13
CA VAL A 143 12.11 6.62 6.75
C VAL A 143 13.60 6.30 6.79
N VAL A 144 13.98 5.20 6.16
CA VAL A 144 15.39 4.78 6.05
C VAL A 144 15.74 4.59 4.59
N THR A 145 16.82 5.23 4.18
CA THR A 145 17.47 5.05 2.87
C THR A 145 18.87 4.45 3.07
N GLU A 146 19.66 4.31 2.01
CA GLU A 146 21.04 3.82 2.12
C GLU A 146 21.94 4.70 2.98
N ASN A 147 21.69 6.01 2.99
CA ASN A 147 22.57 7.00 3.63
C ASN A 147 21.86 7.96 4.58
N MET A 148 20.57 7.79 4.79
CA MET A 148 19.79 8.69 5.65
C MET A 148 18.76 7.91 6.47
N LYS A 149 18.49 8.42 7.68
CA LYS A 149 17.34 8.06 8.49
C LYS A 149 16.62 9.33 8.89
N ILE A 150 15.32 9.37 8.60
CA ILE A 150 14.43 10.47 8.98
C ILE A 150 13.39 9.90 9.94
N THR A 151 13.12 10.64 11.02
CA THR A 151 11.97 10.37 11.91
C THR A 151 11.12 11.62 11.97
N GLY A 152 9.82 11.48 11.94
CA GLY A 152 8.85 12.57 12.03
C GLY A 152 7.65 12.17 12.88
N GLU A 153 6.91 13.15 13.37
CA GLU A 153 5.65 12.91 14.10
C GLU A 153 4.50 12.60 13.14
N ASP A 154 4.57 13.16 11.94
CA ASP A 154 3.69 12.87 10.82
C ASP A 154 4.45 12.91 9.49
N MET A 155 3.79 12.51 8.41
CA MET A 155 4.35 12.53 7.05
C MET A 155 3.24 12.75 6.02
N SER A 156 3.54 13.55 5.02
CA SER A 156 2.73 13.67 3.81
C SER A 156 3.61 13.58 2.57
N ILE A 157 3.23 12.73 1.62
CA ILE A 157 3.89 12.55 0.33
C ILE A 157 2.91 12.97 -0.74
N ASN A 158 3.30 13.90 -1.60
CA ASN A 158 2.61 14.18 -2.85
C ASN A 158 3.41 13.55 -3.98
N GLN A 159 2.87 12.48 -4.58
CA GLN A 159 3.56 11.71 -5.60
C GLN A 159 3.70 12.51 -6.92
N GLU A 160 2.75 13.37 -7.24
CA GLU A 160 2.77 14.17 -8.46
C GLU A 160 3.89 15.20 -8.44
N SER A 161 4.06 15.91 -7.32
CA SER A 161 5.16 16.90 -7.16
C SER A 161 6.48 16.26 -6.71
N GLY A 162 6.48 14.98 -6.30
CA GLY A 162 7.63 14.29 -5.72
C GLY A 162 8.08 14.89 -4.37
N THR A 163 7.20 15.59 -3.67
CA THR A 163 7.50 16.26 -2.40
C THR A 163 7.15 15.39 -1.21
N ILE A 164 8.05 15.28 -0.24
CA ILE A 164 7.81 14.66 1.06
C ILE A 164 7.90 15.76 2.12
N TYR A 165 6.86 15.85 2.92
CA TYR A 165 6.78 16.75 4.06
C TYR A 165 6.72 15.95 5.35
N PHE A 166 7.46 16.38 6.36
CA PHE A 166 7.39 15.85 7.72
C PHE A 166 6.94 16.98 8.65
N GLY A 167 5.83 16.77 9.36
CA GLY A 167 5.32 17.72 10.33
C GLY A 167 5.81 17.42 11.75
N GLY A 168 5.55 18.38 12.65
CA GLY A 168 5.96 18.28 14.02
C GLY A 168 7.48 18.32 14.20
N TYR A 169 7.96 17.55 15.17
CA TYR A 169 9.40 17.39 15.38
C TYR A 169 9.97 16.35 14.41
N ALA A 170 10.83 16.79 13.51
CA ALA A 170 11.51 15.92 12.57
C ALA A 170 13.03 15.89 12.82
N ASN A 171 13.63 14.70 12.75
CA ASN A 171 15.07 14.50 12.92
C ASN A 171 15.65 13.77 11.69
N LEU A 172 16.71 14.31 11.12
CA LEU A 172 17.46 13.73 10.02
C LEU A 172 18.85 13.30 10.51
N VAL A 173 19.19 12.04 10.31
CA VAL A 173 20.53 11.50 10.54
C VAL A 173 21.12 11.07 9.21
N ILE A 174 22.27 11.62 8.84
CA ILE A 174 23.05 11.19 7.67
C ILE A 174 24.01 10.11 8.12
N MET A 175 23.97 8.95 7.45
CA MET A 175 24.85 7.81 7.73
C MET A 175 25.99 7.85 6.72
N GLU A 176 27.22 8.09 7.19
CA GLU A 176 28.41 8.01 6.34
C GLU A 176 28.68 6.54 5.96
N ASN A 177 28.74 6.24 4.68
CA ASN A 177 29.26 4.96 4.21
C ASN A 177 30.76 4.91 4.54
N GLN A 178 31.14 4.15 5.57
CA GLN A 178 32.55 3.83 5.81
C GLN A 178 33.04 2.95 4.65
N GLN A 179 33.61 3.55 3.62
CA GLN A 179 34.44 2.81 2.68
C GLN A 179 35.64 2.26 3.48
N PRO A 180 35.96 0.97 3.40
CA PRO A 180 37.17 0.45 4.00
C PRO A 180 38.36 1.20 3.39
N LYS A 181 39.12 1.91 4.23
CA LYS A 181 40.37 2.51 3.81
C LYS A 181 41.27 1.40 3.28
N HIS A 182 41.54 1.44 1.97
CA HIS A 182 42.60 0.64 1.37
C HIS A 182 43.91 1.09 2.00
N VAL A 183 44.41 0.34 2.97
CA VAL A 183 45.75 0.48 3.45
C VAL A 183 46.66 -0.07 2.35
N SER A 184 47.19 0.80 1.52
CA SER A 184 48.29 0.43 0.62
C SER A 184 49.54 0.27 1.46
N ASN A 185 49.90 -0.96 1.82
CA ASN A 185 51.26 -1.26 2.24
C ASN A 185 52.17 -1.12 1.02
N GLN A 186 52.92 -0.04 0.99
CA GLN A 186 54.12 0.05 0.14
C GLN A 186 55.26 -0.60 0.93
N GLU A 187 55.77 -1.70 0.44
CA GLU A 187 57.16 -2.13 0.60
C GLU A 187 57.97 -1.73 -0.63
#